data_0878b33e192e6572f0bf0c56343a704e
#
_entry.id   0878b33e192e6572f0bf0c56343a704e
#
_cell.length_a   1.000
_cell.length_b   1.000
_cell.length_c   1.000
_cell.angle_alpha   90.00
_cell.angle_beta   90.00
_cell.angle_gamma   90.00
#
_symmetry.space_group_name_H-M   'P 1'
#
loop_
_entity.id
_entity.type
_entity.pdbx_description
1 polymer ?
#
loop_
_entity_poly.entity_id
_entity_poly.type
_entity_poly.pdbx_seq_one_letter_code
_entity_poly.pdbx_strand_id
1 'polypeptide(L)'
;MIYLALVAFVMMILQSGLTYFQYKNYQQAVNSLLSQGTILGIGLRKGGFRLKGGAIIVLAMDCRSGRICGCKKLEGIALWKRFLETDYYNGLSLSEIREVGLAEDLKINKKRRIKEPYAPNGLDKKRKKGALIQAVEAIDKRLEKDVKNAQYLKRRETERAMGNKQPRST
;
A
#
# COMPACT_ATOMS: atom_id res chain seq x y z
N MET A 1 -15.53 23.50 35.65
CA MET A 1 -14.46 22.51 35.47
C MET A 1 -14.97 21.10 35.14
N ILE A 2 -15.91 20.55 35.95
CA ILE A 2 -16.50 19.21 35.76
C ILE A 2 -17.14 19.03 34.35
N TYR A 3 -17.92 20.01 33.86
CA TYR A 3 -18.53 19.93 32.52
C TYR A 3 -17.51 19.84 31.37
N LEU A 4 -16.38 20.51 31.49
CA LEU A 4 -15.30 20.47 30.50
C LEU A 4 -14.62 19.10 30.45
N ALA A 5 -14.42 18.49 31.62
CA ALA A 5 -13.89 17.13 31.72
C ALA A 5 -14.87 16.09 31.13
N LEU A 6 -16.18 16.27 31.37
CA LEU A 6 -17.21 15.39 30.84
C LEU A 6 -17.30 15.47 29.31
N VAL A 7 -17.27 16.70 28.76
CA VAL A 7 -17.23 16.89 27.28
C VAL A 7 -15.99 16.24 26.68
N ALA A 8 -14.80 16.45 27.28
CA ALA A 8 -13.57 15.82 26.79
C ALA A 8 -13.66 14.29 26.83
N PHE A 9 -14.23 13.71 27.87
CA PHE A 9 -14.43 12.26 28.00
C PHE A 9 -15.37 11.72 26.91
N VAL A 10 -16.50 12.38 26.66
CA VAL A 10 -17.44 12.01 25.59
C VAL A 10 -16.78 12.08 24.22
N MET A 11 -15.97 13.13 23.95
CA MET A 11 -15.22 13.27 22.69
C MET A 11 -14.20 12.14 22.53
N MET A 12 -13.54 11.71 23.61
CA MET A 12 -12.57 10.60 23.57
C MET A 12 -13.27 9.28 23.21
N ILE A 13 -14.43 9.00 23.79
CA ILE A 13 -15.24 7.80 23.46
C ILE A 13 -15.68 7.83 22.00
N LEU A 14 -16.18 8.96 21.51
CA LEU A 14 -16.59 9.14 20.11
C LEU A 14 -15.42 8.91 19.14
N GLN A 15 -14.24 9.47 19.44
CA GLN A 15 -13.05 9.27 18.63
C GLN A 15 -12.61 7.80 18.60
N SER A 16 -12.64 7.12 19.75
CA SER A 16 -12.29 5.69 19.85
C SER A 16 -13.25 4.82 19.05
N GLY A 17 -14.56 5.07 19.14
CA GLY A 17 -15.57 4.37 18.36
C GLY A 17 -15.37 4.57 16.85
N LEU A 18 -15.15 5.81 16.43
CA LEU A 18 -14.93 6.15 15.03
C LEU A 18 -13.67 5.45 14.47
N THR A 19 -12.59 5.44 15.25
CA THR A 19 -11.32 4.77 14.88
C THR A 19 -11.53 3.26 14.73
N TYR A 20 -12.30 2.64 15.63
CA TYR A 20 -12.63 1.22 15.54
C TYR A 20 -13.41 0.88 14.27
N PHE A 21 -14.41 1.67 13.90
CA PHE A 21 -15.17 1.48 12.66
C PHE A 21 -14.29 1.62 11.41
N GLN A 22 -13.41 2.62 11.39
CA GLN A 22 -12.46 2.80 10.28
C GLN A 22 -11.49 1.63 10.16
N TYR A 23 -10.97 1.13 11.28
CA TYR A 23 -10.09 -0.03 11.31
C TYR A 23 -10.79 -1.29 10.80
N LYS A 24 -12.03 -1.55 11.24
CA LYS A 24 -12.82 -2.68 10.77
C LYS A 24 -13.07 -2.63 9.26
N ASN A 25 -13.46 -1.48 8.73
CA ASN A 25 -13.65 -1.27 7.30
C ASN A 25 -12.35 -1.50 6.50
N TYR A 26 -11.23 -1.04 7.03
CA TYR A 26 -9.92 -1.28 6.43
C TYR A 26 -9.55 -2.77 6.42
N GLN A 27 -9.71 -3.45 7.55
CA GLN A 27 -9.46 -4.90 7.62
C GLN A 27 -10.33 -5.70 6.65
N GLN A 28 -11.62 -5.38 6.55
CA GLN A 28 -12.51 -6.02 5.60
C GLN A 28 -12.05 -5.80 4.15
N ALA A 29 -11.60 -4.58 3.80
CA ALA A 29 -11.09 -4.27 2.48
C ALA A 29 -9.81 -5.06 2.16
N VAL A 30 -8.90 -5.19 3.12
CA VAL A 30 -7.66 -5.94 2.96
C VAL A 30 -7.94 -7.45 2.87
N ASN A 31 -8.73 -7.99 3.80
CA ASN A 31 -9.02 -9.42 3.86
C ASN A 31 -9.77 -9.93 2.63
N SER A 32 -10.65 -9.12 2.05
CA SER A 32 -11.37 -9.50 0.82
C SER A 32 -10.49 -9.55 -0.43
N LEU A 33 -9.34 -8.88 -0.41
CA LEU A 33 -8.33 -8.92 -1.48
C LEU A 33 -7.22 -9.95 -1.20
N LEU A 34 -7.13 -10.43 0.05
CA LEU A 34 -6.12 -11.39 0.45
C LEU A 34 -6.57 -12.79 0.04
N SER A 35 -5.96 -13.33 -0.99
CA SER A 35 -6.11 -14.74 -1.37
C SER A 35 -4.75 -15.43 -1.40
N GLN A 36 -4.73 -16.77 -1.46
CA GLN A 36 -3.48 -17.51 -1.58
C GLN A 36 -2.74 -17.11 -2.87
N GLY A 37 -1.50 -16.65 -2.71
CA GLY A 37 -0.66 -16.23 -3.84
C GLY A 37 -0.86 -14.79 -4.28
N THR A 38 -1.54 -13.94 -3.49
CA THR A 38 -1.63 -12.50 -3.79
C THR A 38 -0.66 -11.68 -2.96
N ILE A 39 -0.05 -10.68 -3.60
CA ILE A 39 0.73 -9.63 -2.95
C ILE A 39 -0.10 -8.36 -2.91
N LEU A 40 -0.23 -7.78 -1.70
CA LEU A 40 -0.96 -6.53 -1.52
C LEU A 40 -0.01 -5.33 -1.49
N GLY A 41 -0.34 -4.30 -2.25
CA GLY A 41 0.28 -2.98 -2.17
C GLY A 41 -0.69 -1.94 -1.62
N ILE A 42 -0.24 -1.17 -0.64
CA ILE A 42 -1.06 -0.14 -0.02
C ILE A 42 -0.40 1.20 -0.22
N GLY A 43 -1.12 2.11 -0.84
CA GLY A 43 -0.69 3.49 -1.03
C GLY A 43 -1.61 4.47 -0.32
N LEU A 44 -1.01 5.47 0.33
CA LEU A 44 -1.72 6.48 1.11
C LEU A 44 -1.30 7.88 0.67
N ARG A 45 -2.25 8.66 0.17
CA ARG A 45 -2.06 10.09 -0.08
C ARG A 45 -2.79 10.90 1.00
N LYS A 46 -2.06 11.67 1.77
CA LYS A 46 -2.66 12.57 2.76
C LYS A 46 -3.46 13.68 2.07
N GLY A 47 -4.63 13.98 2.58
CA GLY A 47 -5.42 15.14 2.19
C GLY A 47 -4.72 16.46 2.56
N GLY A 48 -5.07 17.54 1.85
CA GLY A 48 -4.58 18.88 2.18
C GLY A 48 -5.40 19.52 3.30
N PHE A 49 -4.85 20.60 3.90
CA PHE A 49 -5.45 21.36 5.00
C PHE A 49 -6.85 21.96 4.67
N ARG A 50 -7.19 22.09 3.38
CA ARG A 50 -8.49 22.63 2.92
C ARG A 50 -9.48 21.52 2.57
N LEU A 51 -9.69 20.52 3.44
CA LEU A 51 -10.66 19.44 3.25
C LEU A 51 -10.57 18.72 1.88
N LYS A 52 -9.46 18.87 1.16
CA LYS A 52 -9.20 18.08 -0.04
C LYS A 52 -8.83 16.68 0.45
N GLY A 53 -9.78 15.77 0.32
CA GLY A 53 -9.71 14.42 0.84
C GLY A 53 -8.43 13.69 0.47
N GLY A 54 -7.94 12.87 1.38
CA GLY A 54 -6.90 11.89 1.12
C GLY A 54 -7.39 10.79 0.18
N ALA A 55 -6.48 9.94 -0.25
CA ALA A 55 -6.82 8.72 -0.96
C ALA A 55 -6.03 7.56 -0.36
N ILE A 56 -6.70 6.43 -0.15
CA ILE A 56 -6.08 5.16 0.21
C ILE A 56 -6.41 4.20 -0.93
N ILE A 57 -5.39 3.54 -1.47
CA ILE A 57 -5.54 2.54 -2.51
C ILE A 57 -4.91 1.25 -2.00
N VAL A 58 -5.64 0.16 -2.14
CA VAL A 58 -5.17 -1.20 -1.89
C VAL A 58 -5.22 -1.94 -3.21
N LEU A 59 -4.05 -2.34 -3.71
CA LEU A 59 -3.91 -3.16 -4.91
C LEU A 59 -3.58 -4.59 -4.49
N ALA A 60 -4.21 -5.56 -5.14
CA ALA A 60 -3.87 -6.97 -5.04
C ALA A 60 -3.31 -7.46 -6.37
N MET A 61 -2.09 -8.01 -6.35
CA MET A 61 -1.44 -8.61 -7.50
C MET A 61 -1.34 -10.12 -7.30
N ASP A 62 -1.73 -10.87 -8.29
CA ASP A 62 -1.50 -12.32 -8.32
C ASP A 62 -0.03 -12.62 -8.66
N CYS A 63 0.63 -13.39 -7.79
CA CYS A 63 2.05 -13.75 -7.98
C CYS A 63 2.30 -14.64 -9.18
N ARG A 64 1.30 -15.38 -9.65
CA ARG A 64 1.46 -16.31 -10.77
C ARG A 64 1.39 -15.59 -12.11
N SER A 65 0.39 -14.74 -12.28
CA SER A 65 0.18 -13.99 -13.52
C SER A 65 0.96 -12.68 -13.58
N GLY A 66 1.43 -12.14 -12.45
CA GLY A 66 2.04 -10.82 -12.35
C GLY A 66 1.08 -9.67 -12.65
N ARG A 67 -0.22 -9.94 -12.65
CA ARG A 67 -1.29 -8.98 -12.98
C ARG A 67 -2.10 -8.61 -11.76
N ILE A 68 -2.70 -7.44 -11.81
CA ILE A 68 -3.62 -7.01 -10.74
C ILE A 68 -4.92 -7.80 -10.84
N CYS A 69 -5.31 -8.41 -9.72
CA CYS A 69 -6.55 -9.18 -9.58
C CYS A 69 -7.62 -8.45 -8.77
N GLY A 70 -7.28 -7.33 -8.13
CA GLY A 70 -8.26 -6.54 -7.41
C GLY A 70 -7.71 -5.20 -6.94
N CYS A 71 -8.59 -4.21 -6.88
CA CYS A 71 -8.28 -2.88 -6.38
C CYS A 71 -9.41 -2.35 -5.53
N LYS A 72 -9.08 -1.83 -4.35
CA LYS A 72 -10.03 -1.08 -3.51
C LYS A 72 -9.51 0.32 -3.24
N LYS A 73 -10.38 1.30 -3.45
CA LYS A 73 -10.07 2.72 -3.34
C LYS A 73 -10.97 3.40 -2.33
N LEU A 74 -10.37 4.20 -1.47
CA LEU A 74 -11.07 5.11 -0.57
C LEU A 74 -10.63 6.53 -0.90
N GLU A 75 -11.53 7.36 -1.40
CA GLU A 75 -11.25 8.77 -1.73
C GLU A 75 -12.16 9.71 -0.97
N GLY A 76 -11.61 10.85 -0.55
CA GLY A 76 -12.35 11.95 0.04
C GLY A 76 -12.18 12.07 1.55
N ILE A 77 -13.19 12.67 2.22
CA ILE A 77 -13.21 12.85 3.67
C ILE A 77 -13.69 11.53 4.29
N ALA A 78 -12.75 10.79 4.88
CA ALA A 78 -12.89 9.38 5.23
C ALA A 78 -13.80 9.07 6.44
N LEU A 79 -14.46 10.07 7.04
CA LEU A 79 -15.25 9.85 8.28
C LEU A 79 -16.39 8.83 8.12
N TRP A 80 -17.01 8.76 6.92
CA TRP A 80 -18.18 7.91 6.66
C TRP A 80 -18.07 7.10 5.36
N LYS A 81 -16.95 7.18 4.64
CA LYS A 81 -16.79 6.48 3.36
C LYS A 81 -16.27 5.07 3.57
N ARG A 82 -16.82 4.13 2.78
CA ARG A 82 -16.32 2.76 2.67
C ARG A 82 -15.36 2.64 1.51
N PHE A 83 -14.53 1.61 1.54
CA PHE A 83 -13.72 1.23 0.39
C PHE A 83 -14.63 0.79 -0.75
N LEU A 84 -14.46 1.42 -1.91
CA LEU A 84 -15.13 1.06 -3.15
C LEU A 84 -14.20 0.14 -3.95
N GLU A 85 -14.76 -0.95 -4.43
CA GLU A 85 -14.09 -1.84 -5.36
C GLU A 85 -14.03 -1.18 -6.73
N THR A 86 -12.89 -1.30 -7.40
CA THR A 86 -12.66 -0.69 -8.70
C THR A 86 -12.02 -1.72 -9.60
N ASP A 87 -12.73 -2.11 -10.65
CA ASP A 87 -12.24 -3.09 -11.64
C ASP A 87 -11.34 -2.48 -12.70
N TYR A 88 -11.21 -1.16 -12.70
CA TYR A 88 -10.47 -0.41 -13.72
C TYR A 88 -9.00 -0.85 -13.88
N TYR A 89 -8.39 -1.37 -12.83
CA TYR A 89 -6.99 -1.82 -12.83
C TYR A 89 -6.83 -3.32 -12.97
N ASN A 90 -7.94 -4.09 -13.01
CA ASN A 90 -7.89 -5.54 -13.09
C ASN A 90 -7.29 -5.99 -14.43
N GLY A 91 -6.39 -6.98 -14.37
CA GLY A 91 -5.70 -7.51 -15.54
C GLY A 91 -4.49 -6.68 -16.02
N LEU A 92 -4.29 -5.47 -15.51
CA LEU A 92 -3.13 -4.65 -15.84
C LEU A 92 -1.86 -5.17 -15.16
N SER A 93 -0.72 -5.00 -15.83
CA SER A 93 0.60 -5.24 -15.26
C SER A 93 1.04 -4.08 -14.36
N LEU A 94 2.04 -4.30 -13.51
CA LEU A 94 2.58 -3.23 -12.65
C LEU A 94 3.17 -2.06 -13.45
N SER A 95 3.75 -2.32 -14.63
CA SER A 95 4.28 -1.27 -15.52
C SER A 95 3.17 -0.38 -16.06
N GLU A 96 2.07 -0.97 -16.55
CA GLU A 96 0.92 -0.22 -17.05
C GLU A 96 0.27 0.63 -15.95
N ILE A 97 0.11 0.07 -14.74
CA ILE A 97 -0.44 0.82 -13.61
C ILE A 97 0.49 1.96 -13.19
N ARG A 98 1.82 1.76 -13.29
CA ARG A 98 2.78 2.83 -13.00
C ARG A 98 2.61 3.99 -13.97
N GLU A 99 2.43 3.73 -15.25
CA GLU A 99 2.17 4.76 -16.25
C GLU A 99 0.86 5.51 -15.98
N VAL A 100 -0.21 4.79 -15.67
CA VAL A 100 -1.50 5.39 -15.28
C VAL A 100 -1.34 6.26 -14.04
N GLY A 101 -0.66 5.76 -13.02
CA GLY A 101 -0.41 6.48 -11.77
C GLY A 101 0.44 7.74 -11.97
N LEU A 102 1.47 7.67 -12.82
CA LEU A 102 2.27 8.84 -13.19
C LEU A 102 1.44 9.88 -13.94
N ALA A 103 0.60 9.46 -14.88
CA ALA A 103 -0.30 10.36 -15.61
C ALA A 103 -1.32 11.05 -14.70
N GLU A 104 -1.90 10.31 -13.73
CA GLU A 104 -2.79 10.88 -12.71
C GLU A 104 -2.06 11.91 -11.83
N ASP A 105 -0.86 11.57 -11.37
CA ASP A 105 -0.07 12.45 -10.52
C ASP A 105 0.38 13.71 -11.25
N LEU A 106 0.75 13.61 -12.51
CA LEU A 106 1.07 14.77 -13.35
C LEU A 106 -0.12 15.71 -13.50
N LYS A 107 -1.34 15.17 -13.73
CA LYS A 107 -2.56 15.98 -13.79
C LYS A 107 -2.83 16.72 -12.47
N ILE A 108 -2.66 16.03 -11.34
CA ILE A 108 -2.87 16.62 -10.00
C ILE A 108 -1.78 17.66 -9.70
N ASN A 109 -0.53 17.37 -10.00
CA ASN A 109 0.61 18.24 -9.73
C ASN A 109 0.62 19.46 -10.64
N LYS A 110 0.19 19.34 -11.90
CA LYS A 110 -0.02 20.48 -12.81
C LYS A 110 -1.02 21.48 -12.23
N LYS A 111 -2.12 20.99 -11.65
CA LYS A 111 -3.09 21.87 -10.94
C LYS A 111 -2.48 22.54 -9.70
N ARG A 112 -1.45 21.95 -9.09
CA ARG A 112 -0.73 22.49 -7.91
C ARG A 112 0.49 23.36 -8.29
N ARG A 113 0.77 23.57 -9.56
CA ARG A 113 1.96 24.25 -10.08
C ARG A 113 3.30 23.64 -9.60
N ILE A 114 3.35 22.33 -9.38
CA ILE A 114 4.59 21.63 -9.06
C ILE A 114 5.29 21.32 -10.39
N LYS A 115 6.49 21.89 -10.60
CA LYS A 115 7.23 21.78 -11.87
C LYS A 115 7.77 20.37 -12.09
N GLU A 116 8.30 19.74 -11.03
CA GLU A 116 8.88 18.40 -11.10
C GLU A 116 8.25 17.50 -10.03
N PRO A 117 7.31 16.64 -10.40
CA PRO A 117 6.63 15.77 -9.45
C PRO A 117 7.51 14.64 -8.91
N TYR A 118 8.52 14.22 -9.69
CA TYR A 118 9.43 13.13 -9.33
C TYR A 118 10.87 13.49 -9.67
N ALA A 119 11.77 13.29 -8.72
CA ALA A 119 13.20 13.40 -8.98
C ALA A 119 13.72 12.15 -9.72
N PRO A 120 14.67 12.29 -10.65
CA PRO A 120 15.24 11.16 -11.41
C PRO A 120 15.82 10.07 -10.50
N ASN A 121 16.28 10.42 -9.30
CA ASN A 121 16.97 9.55 -8.36
C ASN A 121 16.03 8.89 -7.33
N GLY A 122 14.73 8.95 -7.48
CA GLY A 122 13.78 8.35 -6.54
C GLY A 122 13.77 8.96 -5.14
N LEU A 123 14.41 10.11 -4.95
CA LEU A 123 14.48 10.85 -3.67
C LEU A 123 13.23 11.67 -3.37
N ASP A 124 12.18 11.53 -4.18
CA ASP A 124 10.96 12.27 -3.98
C ASP A 124 10.29 11.93 -2.68
N LYS A 125 10.02 12.98 -1.92
CA LYS A 125 9.32 12.86 -0.65
C LYS A 125 7.97 12.17 -0.87
N LYS A 126 7.68 11.17 -0.08
CA LYS A 126 6.42 10.41 -0.05
C LYS A 126 5.15 11.30 -0.13
N ARG A 127 5.25 12.57 0.25
CA ARG A 127 4.17 13.57 0.17
C ARG A 127 3.76 13.95 -1.25
N LYS A 128 4.64 13.81 -2.24
CA LYS A 128 4.38 14.22 -3.63
C LYS A 128 3.82 13.09 -4.47
N LYS A 129 4.09 11.84 -4.08
CA LYS A 129 3.64 10.65 -4.79
C LYS A 129 2.16 10.38 -4.54
N GLY A 130 1.43 10.03 -5.59
CA GLY A 130 0.04 9.58 -5.50
C GLY A 130 -0.12 8.27 -4.76
N ALA A 131 -1.33 7.98 -4.33
CA ALA A 131 -1.61 6.73 -3.62
C ALA A 131 -1.36 5.51 -4.53
N LEU A 132 -1.67 5.60 -5.82
CA LEU A 132 -1.48 4.52 -6.78
C LEU A 132 0.00 4.16 -6.94
N ILE A 133 0.87 5.15 -7.15
CA ILE A 133 2.32 4.94 -7.26
C ILE A 133 2.91 4.34 -5.98
N GLN A 134 2.47 4.82 -4.81
CA GLN A 134 2.92 4.26 -3.54
C GLN A 134 2.49 2.79 -3.35
N ALA A 135 1.30 2.42 -3.83
CA ALA A 135 0.83 1.04 -3.80
C ALA A 135 1.68 0.12 -4.71
N VAL A 136 2.00 0.57 -5.93
CA VAL A 136 2.90 -0.14 -6.85
C VAL A 136 4.29 -0.32 -6.23
N GLU A 137 4.89 0.75 -5.70
CA GLU A 137 6.20 0.67 -5.04
C GLU A 137 6.21 -0.27 -3.83
N ALA A 138 5.07 -0.37 -3.12
CA ALA A 138 4.95 -1.31 -2.01
C ALA A 138 4.92 -2.77 -2.48
N ILE A 139 4.33 -3.06 -3.64
CA ILE A 139 4.38 -4.38 -4.28
C ILE A 139 5.80 -4.69 -4.72
N ASP A 140 6.47 -3.78 -5.44
CA ASP A 140 7.86 -3.95 -5.90
C ASP A 140 8.80 -4.31 -4.74
N LYS A 141 8.72 -3.57 -3.63
CA LYS A 141 9.55 -3.83 -2.44
C LYS A 141 9.27 -5.21 -1.82
N ARG A 142 8.04 -5.70 -1.88
CA ARG A 142 7.71 -7.04 -1.39
C ARG A 142 8.29 -8.10 -2.31
N LEU A 143 8.14 -7.95 -3.62
CA LEU A 143 8.73 -8.84 -4.61
C LEU A 143 10.27 -8.93 -4.45
N GLU A 144 10.96 -7.80 -4.32
CA GLU A 144 12.41 -7.79 -4.06
C GLU A 144 12.78 -8.53 -2.78
N LYS A 145 12.01 -8.35 -1.72
CA LYS A 145 12.23 -9.01 -0.44
C LYS A 145 12.05 -10.51 -0.55
N ASP A 146 11.02 -10.95 -1.25
CA ASP A 146 10.75 -12.38 -1.45
C ASP A 146 11.83 -13.05 -2.30
N VAL A 147 12.33 -12.38 -3.35
CA VAL A 147 13.46 -12.85 -4.14
C VAL A 147 14.73 -12.97 -3.29
N LYS A 148 15.05 -11.95 -2.48
CA LYS A 148 16.22 -11.99 -1.58
C LYS A 148 16.11 -13.11 -0.55
N ASN A 149 14.93 -13.31 0.03
CA ASN A 149 14.69 -14.40 0.97
C ASN A 149 14.86 -15.78 0.31
N ALA A 150 14.33 -15.96 -0.90
CA ALA A 150 14.49 -17.21 -1.66
C ALA A 150 15.96 -17.49 -1.99
N GLN A 151 16.72 -16.49 -2.38
CA GLN A 151 18.18 -16.61 -2.62
C GLN A 151 18.94 -16.98 -1.34
N TYR A 152 18.58 -16.34 -0.22
CA TYR A 152 19.19 -16.65 1.07
C TYR A 152 18.93 -18.09 1.53
N LEU A 153 17.71 -18.59 1.35
CA LEU A 153 17.36 -19.96 1.70
C LEU A 153 18.12 -20.98 0.84
N LYS A 154 18.18 -20.75 -0.48
CA LYS A 154 18.95 -21.60 -1.40
C LYS A 154 20.43 -21.66 -1.01
N ARG A 155 21.03 -20.53 -0.66
CA ARG A 155 22.41 -20.47 -0.21
C ARG A 155 22.64 -21.30 1.05
N ARG A 156 21.76 -21.17 2.04
CA ARG A 156 21.84 -21.97 3.28
C ARG A 156 21.68 -23.46 3.06
N GLU A 157 20.79 -23.87 2.14
CA GLU A 157 20.64 -25.28 1.75
C GLU A 157 21.89 -25.82 1.10
N THR A 158 22.53 -25.05 0.21
CA THR A 158 23.79 -25.42 -0.43
C THR A 158 24.92 -25.56 0.60
N GLU A 159 25.04 -24.61 1.52
CA GLU A 159 26.04 -24.65 2.60
C GLU A 159 25.85 -25.87 3.52
N ARG A 160 24.60 -26.22 3.85
CA ARG A 160 24.28 -27.44 4.65
C ARG A 160 24.64 -28.73 3.87
N ALA A 161 24.34 -28.77 2.58
CA ALA A 161 24.67 -29.91 1.74
C ALA A 161 26.20 -30.13 1.61
N MET A 162 26.97 -29.05 1.56
CA MET A 162 28.43 -29.12 1.53
C MET A 162 29.04 -29.48 2.89
N GLY A 163 28.50 -28.93 3.99
CA GLY A 163 28.97 -29.24 5.35
C GLY A 163 28.73 -30.67 5.79
N ASN A 164 27.75 -31.35 5.22
CA ASN A 164 27.44 -32.74 5.54
C ASN A 164 28.29 -33.76 4.73
N LYS A 165 29.16 -33.29 3.83
CA LYS A 165 30.07 -34.11 3.01
C LYS A 165 31.49 -34.24 3.58
N GLN A 166 31.78 -33.72 4.77
CA GLN A 166 33.06 -33.99 5.41
C GLN A 166 33.05 -35.43 5.95
N PRO A 167 33.90 -36.36 5.40
CA PRO A 167 34.04 -37.69 5.94
C PRO A 167 34.61 -37.59 7.34
N ARG A 168 33.96 -38.22 8.32
CA ARG A 168 34.55 -38.46 9.61
C ARG A 168 35.81 -39.30 9.36
N SER A 169 36.97 -38.69 9.42
CA SER A 169 38.23 -39.41 9.49
C SER A 169 38.30 -40.11 10.81
N THR A 170 38.15 -41.40 10.75
CA THR A 170 38.56 -42.33 11.81
C THR A 170 40.06 -42.38 11.90
#